data_027f8ad3fdd4b287e9e0dfb08e315b79
#
_entry.id   027f8ad3fdd4b287e9e0dfb08e315b79
#
_cell.length_a   1.000
_cell.length_b   1.000
_cell.length_c   1.000
_cell.angle_alpha   90.00
_cell.angle_beta   90.00
_cell.angle_gamma   90.00
#
_symmetry.space_group_name_H-M   'P 1'
#
loop_
_entity.id
_entity.type
_entity.pdbx_description
1 polymer ?
#
loop_
_entity_poly.entity_id
_entity_poly.type
_entity_poly.pdbx_seq_one_letter_code
_entity_poly.pdbx_strand_id
1 'polypeptide(L)'
;PLGIPTMKDRAMQALYLMALEPIAETTGDRFSYGFRKKRRTMDAIRQIDTVLNRQHSPEWILEGDIKGCFDHISHDWLLNHIPMDKTILRKWLKCGAVFNGKLFPTEEGTPQGGIISPTLANIALDGLQPLLAERFKRLWRNNKTFHYKVNLIRYADDFIITGRDKELLENEVKPIVIEFLKERGLTLSEEKTTITNIYDGFDFLGFNVRKFGKRLYTSPSKDAQKRFRAKIGDIVKGHKMCKQESLIRMLNPVITGWGNYYRYGASTDAFHGCDNHIYNLTKKWACLLYTSPSPRDY
;
A
#
# COMPACT_ATOMS: atom_id res chain seq x y z
N PRO A 1 -8.64 -15.53 -8.33
CA PRO A 1 -8.31 -15.23 -9.73
C PRO A 1 -8.77 -13.81 -10.05
N LEU A 2 -7.91 -13.03 -10.73
CA LEU A 2 -8.24 -11.67 -11.13
C LEU A 2 -9.33 -11.72 -12.20
N GLY A 3 -10.54 -11.25 -11.89
CA GLY A 3 -11.65 -11.21 -12.84
C GLY A 3 -11.65 -9.88 -13.61
N ILE A 4 -11.71 -9.95 -14.93
CA ILE A 4 -11.83 -8.72 -15.77
C ILE A 4 -13.30 -8.55 -16.13
N PRO A 5 -13.99 -7.49 -15.65
CA PRO A 5 -15.38 -7.22 -16.02
C PRO A 5 -15.52 -6.95 -17.53
N THR A 6 -16.70 -7.22 -18.08
CA THR A 6 -17.00 -6.90 -19.49
C THR A 6 -16.88 -5.40 -19.74
N MET A 7 -16.69 -4.98 -20.98
CA MET A 7 -16.60 -3.53 -21.31
C MET A 7 -17.86 -2.77 -20.92
N LYS A 8 -19.03 -3.41 -21.04
CA LYS A 8 -20.31 -2.84 -20.61
C LYS A 8 -20.33 -2.61 -19.08
N ASP A 9 -19.93 -3.62 -18.31
CA ASP A 9 -19.88 -3.51 -16.85
C ASP A 9 -18.86 -2.45 -16.41
N ARG A 10 -17.70 -2.40 -17.07
CA ARG A 10 -16.69 -1.36 -16.79
C ARG A 10 -17.22 0.04 -17.05
N ALA A 11 -17.93 0.25 -18.17
CA ALA A 11 -18.56 1.54 -18.48
C ALA A 11 -19.63 1.92 -17.45
N MET A 12 -20.48 0.96 -17.07
CA MET A 12 -21.50 1.17 -16.04
C MET A 12 -20.88 1.45 -14.67
N GLN A 13 -19.87 0.69 -14.25
CA GLN A 13 -19.14 0.95 -13.00
C GLN A 13 -18.47 2.32 -13.00
N ALA A 14 -17.90 2.77 -14.13
CA ALA A 14 -17.31 4.09 -14.26
C ALA A 14 -18.37 5.20 -14.10
N LEU A 15 -19.56 5.03 -14.69
CA LEU A 15 -20.65 5.99 -14.55
C LEU A 15 -21.11 6.14 -13.09
N TYR A 16 -21.34 5.03 -12.40
CA TYR A 16 -21.70 5.05 -10.98
C TYR A 16 -20.58 5.59 -10.08
N LEU A 17 -19.32 5.29 -10.43
CA LEU A 17 -18.17 5.83 -9.73
C LEU A 17 -18.11 7.37 -9.81
N MET A 18 -18.47 7.97 -10.94
CA MET A 18 -18.51 9.43 -11.07
C MET A 18 -19.47 10.09 -10.07
N ALA A 19 -20.57 9.41 -9.71
CA ALA A 19 -21.51 9.88 -8.70
C ALA A 19 -21.06 9.55 -7.26
N LEU A 20 -20.46 8.38 -7.06
CA LEU A 20 -20.06 7.90 -5.74
C LEU A 20 -18.76 8.54 -5.24
N GLU A 21 -17.82 8.84 -6.12
CA GLU A 21 -16.49 9.34 -5.77
C GLU A 21 -16.51 10.68 -5.01
N PRO A 22 -17.31 11.70 -5.37
CA PRO A 22 -17.42 12.93 -4.58
C PRO A 22 -17.90 12.66 -3.15
N ILE A 23 -18.83 11.72 -2.96
CA ILE A 23 -19.32 11.34 -1.64
C ILE A 23 -18.21 10.66 -0.84
N ALA A 24 -17.57 9.65 -1.43
CA ALA A 24 -16.47 8.94 -0.80
C ALA A 24 -15.29 9.86 -0.44
N GLU A 25 -14.98 10.87 -1.29
CA GLU A 25 -13.89 11.80 -0.99
C GLU A 25 -14.23 12.79 0.13
N THR A 26 -15.48 13.20 0.27
CA THR A 26 -15.93 14.14 1.31
C THR A 26 -16.15 13.48 2.66
N THR A 27 -16.57 12.21 2.68
CA THR A 27 -16.85 11.45 3.91
C THR A 27 -15.68 10.59 4.36
N GLY A 28 -14.73 10.33 3.47
CA GLY A 28 -13.61 9.43 3.71
C GLY A 28 -12.61 9.94 4.74
N ASP A 29 -11.92 9.02 5.37
CA ASP A 29 -10.89 9.32 6.36
C ASP A 29 -9.80 10.26 5.80
N ARG A 30 -9.45 11.30 6.57
CA ARG A 30 -8.53 12.35 6.11
C ARG A 30 -7.16 11.80 5.74
N PHE A 31 -6.65 10.84 6.51
CA PHE A 31 -5.32 10.24 6.35
C PHE A 31 -5.37 8.87 5.67
N SER A 32 -6.36 8.67 4.80
CA SER A 32 -6.45 7.56 3.85
C SER A 32 -6.00 8.03 2.47
N TYR A 33 -5.08 7.31 1.82
CA TYR A 33 -4.40 7.76 0.60
C TYR A 33 -4.56 6.81 -0.59
N GLY A 34 -4.64 5.51 -0.35
CA GLY A 34 -4.74 4.51 -1.42
C GLY A 34 -6.01 4.63 -2.25
N PHE A 35 -5.92 4.43 -3.55
CA PHE A 35 -7.03 4.45 -4.50
C PHE A 35 -7.85 5.76 -4.55
N ARG A 36 -7.32 6.86 -4.04
CA ARG A 36 -7.97 8.17 -4.07
C ARG A 36 -7.31 9.09 -5.09
N LYS A 37 -8.11 9.80 -5.87
CA LYS A 37 -7.60 10.75 -6.88
C LYS A 37 -6.74 11.83 -6.23
N LYS A 38 -5.65 12.19 -6.93
CA LYS A 38 -4.68 13.22 -6.51
C LYS A 38 -3.95 12.91 -5.19
N ARG A 39 -4.12 11.73 -4.59
CA ARG A 39 -3.36 11.27 -3.43
C ARG A 39 -2.32 10.23 -3.87
N ARG A 40 -1.11 10.37 -3.39
CA ARG A 40 0.04 9.55 -3.76
C ARG A 40 0.63 8.87 -2.54
N THR A 41 1.41 7.83 -2.75
CA THR A 41 2.21 7.19 -1.70
C THR A 41 3.03 8.19 -0.90
N MET A 42 3.60 9.19 -1.59
CA MET A 42 4.38 10.24 -0.95
C MET A 42 3.59 11.11 0.05
N ASP A 43 2.28 11.25 -0.15
CA ASP A 43 1.46 12.02 0.78
C ASP A 43 1.27 11.24 2.10
N ALA A 44 1.15 9.91 2.02
CA ALA A 44 1.16 9.04 3.20
C ALA A 44 2.50 9.11 3.94
N ILE A 45 3.62 9.03 3.22
CA ILE A 45 4.97 9.14 3.79
C ILE A 45 5.21 10.51 4.43
N ARG A 46 4.78 11.61 3.80
CA ARG A 46 4.85 12.96 4.39
C ARG A 46 3.99 13.07 5.65
N GLN A 47 2.82 12.41 5.68
CA GLN A 47 2.01 12.38 6.89
C GLN A 47 2.70 11.62 8.02
N ILE A 48 3.38 10.52 7.71
CA ILE A 48 4.23 9.80 8.67
C ILE A 48 5.32 10.74 9.22
N ASP A 49 6.03 11.45 8.35
CA ASP A 49 7.05 12.43 8.76
C ASP A 49 6.43 13.50 9.67
N THR A 50 5.28 14.05 9.30
CA THR A 50 4.58 15.07 10.10
C THR A 50 4.23 14.58 11.51
N VAL A 51 3.85 13.31 11.66
CA VAL A 51 3.46 12.71 12.95
C VAL A 51 4.67 12.30 13.78
N LEU A 52 5.72 11.73 13.15
CA LEU A 52 6.82 11.07 13.84
C LEU A 52 8.09 11.93 13.98
N ASN A 53 8.27 12.98 13.18
CA ASN A 53 9.50 13.80 13.18
C ASN A 53 9.50 14.92 14.23
N ARG A 54 8.59 14.88 15.21
CA ARG A 54 8.53 15.87 16.29
C ARG A 54 9.28 15.39 17.53
N GLN A 55 9.73 16.32 18.37
CA GLN A 55 10.50 16.00 19.58
C GLN A 55 9.77 15.07 20.54
N HIS A 56 8.46 15.24 20.69
CA HIS A 56 7.60 14.42 21.54
C HIS A 56 6.62 13.58 20.71
N SER A 57 7.09 13.06 19.57
CA SER A 57 6.29 12.16 18.73
C SER A 57 5.98 10.84 19.42
N PRO A 58 4.98 10.09 18.96
CA PRO A 58 4.79 8.70 19.37
C PRO A 58 6.03 7.86 19.03
N GLU A 59 6.28 6.84 19.84
CA GLU A 59 7.44 5.97 19.66
C GLU A 59 7.04 4.54 19.26
N TRP A 60 5.80 4.19 19.42
CA TRP A 60 5.29 2.86 19.08
C TRP A 60 4.34 2.91 17.90
N ILE A 61 4.49 1.96 17.00
CA ILE A 61 3.75 1.85 15.76
C ILE A 61 3.16 0.45 15.66
N LEU A 62 1.85 0.36 15.46
CA LEU A 62 1.16 -0.84 15.06
C LEU A 62 1.09 -0.82 13.52
N GLU A 63 1.76 -1.77 12.89
CA GLU A 63 1.66 -2.06 11.46
C GLU A 63 0.54 -3.08 11.27
N GLY A 64 -0.49 -2.74 10.53
CA GLY A 64 -1.65 -3.61 10.33
C GLY A 64 -1.84 -3.97 8.87
N ASP A 65 -2.13 -5.24 8.61
CA ASP A 65 -2.50 -5.79 7.30
C ASP A 65 -3.85 -6.51 7.42
N ILE A 66 -4.73 -6.29 6.44
CA ILE A 66 -6.06 -6.90 6.41
C ILE A 66 -6.01 -8.14 5.52
N LYS A 67 -6.37 -9.30 6.08
CA LYS A 67 -6.34 -10.57 5.36
C LYS A 67 -7.35 -10.56 4.22
N GLY A 68 -6.86 -10.59 2.96
CA GLY A 68 -7.70 -10.68 1.78
C GLY A 68 -8.79 -9.60 1.71
N CYS A 69 -8.45 -8.34 1.95
CA CYS A 69 -9.41 -7.24 2.11
C CYS A 69 -10.49 -7.23 1.03
N PHE A 70 -10.11 -7.32 -0.25
CA PHE A 70 -11.05 -7.31 -1.36
C PHE A 70 -11.92 -8.57 -1.45
N ASP A 71 -11.46 -9.67 -0.89
CA ASP A 71 -12.10 -10.98 -1.03
C ASP A 71 -13.13 -11.27 0.07
N HIS A 72 -13.08 -10.53 1.19
CA HIS A 72 -13.86 -10.83 2.39
C HIS A 72 -14.80 -9.73 2.88
N ILE A 73 -14.88 -8.56 2.19
CA ILE A 73 -15.82 -7.51 2.60
C ILE A 73 -17.25 -8.03 2.54
N SER A 74 -18.00 -7.91 3.63
CA SER A 74 -19.40 -8.35 3.73
C SER A 74 -20.28 -7.65 2.68
N HIS A 75 -20.97 -8.45 1.85
CA HIS A 75 -21.96 -7.93 0.89
C HIS A 75 -23.10 -7.20 1.59
N ASP A 76 -23.59 -7.72 2.72
CA ASP A 76 -24.65 -7.09 3.48
C ASP A 76 -24.23 -5.74 4.03
N TRP A 77 -23.00 -5.64 4.53
CA TRP A 77 -22.47 -4.35 4.98
C TRP A 77 -22.42 -3.34 3.81
N LEU A 78 -21.87 -3.73 2.67
CA LEU A 78 -21.80 -2.88 1.48
C LEU A 78 -23.18 -2.44 1.00
N LEU A 79 -24.13 -3.38 0.92
CA LEU A 79 -25.50 -3.07 0.51
C LEU A 79 -26.21 -2.11 1.46
N ASN A 80 -25.90 -2.11 2.74
CA ASN A 80 -26.51 -1.20 3.71
C ASN A 80 -25.86 0.18 3.77
N HIS A 81 -24.58 0.29 3.48
CA HIS A 81 -23.81 1.52 3.71
C HIS A 81 -23.42 2.29 2.44
N ILE A 82 -23.33 1.62 1.27
CA ILE A 82 -22.98 2.31 0.02
C ILE A 82 -24.19 3.09 -0.52
N PRO A 83 -24.10 4.40 -0.76
CA PRO A 83 -25.21 5.24 -1.24
C PRO A 83 -25.36 5.12 -2.78
N MET A 84 -25.80 3.95 -3.26
CA MET A 84 -26.10 3.69 -4.66
C MET A 84 -27.26 2.72 -4.81
N ASP A 85 -27.74 2.50 -6.04
CA ASP A 85 -28.79 1.51 -6.33
C ASP A 85 -28.40 0.12 -5.85
N LYS A 86 -29.17 -0.41 -4.91
CA LYS A 86 -28.89 -1.69 -4.24
C LYS A 86 -29.02 -2.89 -5.19
N THR A 87 -29.89 -2.78 -6.19
CA THR A 87 -30.12 -3.84 -7.18
C THR A 87 -28.90 -3.99 -8.06
N ILE A 88 -28.34 -2.88 -8.52
CA ILE A 88 -27.14 -2.87 -9.35
C ILE A 88 -25.92 -3.30 -8.54
N LEU A 89 -25.74 -2.75 -7.34
CA LEU A 89 -24.64 -3.13 -6.47
C LEU A 89 -24.66 -4.64 -6.19
N ARG A 90 -25.84 -5.20 -5.84
CA ARG A 90 -25.99 -6.65 -5.59
C ARG A 90 -25.61 -7.49 -6.81
N LYS A 91 -25.99 -7.05 -8.02
CA LYS A 91 -25.62 -7.76 -9.26
C LYS A 91 -24.10 -7.78 -9.46
N TRP A 92 -23.40 -6.67 -9.20
CA TRP A 92 -21.95 -6.62 -9.32
C TRP A 92 -21.24 -7.46 -8.24
N LEU A 93 -21.70 -7.41 -7.00
CA LEU A 93 -21.11 -8.20 -5.92
C LEU A 93 -21.30 -9.71 -6.12
N LYS A 94 -22.46 -10.12 -6.66
CA LYS A 94 -22.81 -11.54 -6.87
C LYS A 94 -22.54 -12.05 -8.28
N CYS A 95 -21.88 -11.30 -9.15
CA CYS A 95 -21.70 -11.72 -10.55
C CYS A 95 -20.81 -12.97 -10.70
N GLY A 96 -19.99 -13.29 -9.71
CA GLY A 96 -19.04 -14.39 -9.77
C GLY A 96 -17.86 -14.13 -10.72
N ALA A 97 -17.03 -15.13 -10.88
CA ALA A 97 -15.91 -15.14 -11.81
C ALA A 97 -15.97 -16.39 -12.71
N VAL A 98 -15.76 -16.21 -14.01
CA VAL A 98 -15.67 -17.33 -14.94
C VAL A 98 -14.20 -17.70 -15.13
N PHE A 99 -13.83 -18.92 -14.80
CA PHE A 99 -12.49 -19.45 -15.02
C PHE A 99 -12.58 -20.82 -15.70
N ASN A 100 -11.87 -21.00 -16.81
CA ASN A 100 -11.93 -22.22 -17.64
C ASN A 100 -13.37 -22.65 -18.03
N GLY A 101 -14.24 -21.67 -18.35
CA GLY A 101 -15.63 -21.92 -18.74
C GLY A 101 -16.58 -22.30 -17.60
N LYS A 102 -16.10 -22.33 -16.34
CA LYS A 102 -16.93 -22.57 -15.14
C LYS A 102 -17.16 -21.28 -14.37
N LEU A 103 -18.39 -21.07 -13.92
CA LEU A 103 -18.77 -19.95 -13.07
C LEU A 103 -18.48 -20.30 -11.60
N PHE A 104 -17.75 -19.44 -10.93
CA PHE A 104 -17.50 -19.47 -9.50
C PHE A 104 -18.32 -18.33 -8.86
N PRO A 105 -19.34 -18.62 -8.07
CA PRO A 105 -20.13 -17.59 -7.39
C PRO A 105 -19.27 -16.83 -6.38
N THR A 106 -19.60 -15.56 -6.18
CA THR A 106 -18.97 -14.71 -5.15
C THR A 106 -19.98 -14.48 -4.04
N GLU A 107 -19.69 -14.94 -2.83
CA GLU A 107 -20.58 -14.80 -1.67
C GLU A 107 -20.18 -13.63 -0.77
N GLU A 108 -18.93 -13.22 -0.82
CA GLU A 108 -18.34 -12.09 -0.09
C GLU A 108 -17.30 -11.38 -0.96
N GLY A 109 -16.85 -10.21 -0.53
CA GLY A 109 -15.83 -9.44 -1.20
C GLY A 109 -16.33 -8.60 -2.37
N THR A 110 -15.38 -7.95 -3.03
CA THR A 110 -15.63 -7.16 -4.24
C THR A 110 -14.84 -7.72 -5.40
N PRO A 111 -15.39 -7.75 -6.65
CA PRO A 111 -14.69 -8.30 -7.80
C PRO A 111 -13.32 -7.64 -7.98
N GLN A 112 -12.24 -8.42 -7.90
CA GLN A 112 -10.89 -7.93 -8.19
C GLN A 112 -10.79 -7.57 -9.67
N GLY A 113 -10.49 -6.31 -9.97
CA GLY A 113 -10.45 -5.77 -11.33
C GLY A 113 -11.67 -4.93 -11.73
N GLY A 114 -12.68 -4.84 -10.87
CA GLY A 114 -13.78 -3.88 -11.02
C GLY A 114 -13.28 -2.42 -10.85
N ILE A 115 -13.79 -1.52 -11.69
CA ILE A 115 -13.41 -0.08 -11.63
C ILE A 115 -13.88 0.56 -10.32
N ILE A 116 -15.03 0.15 -9.79
CA ILE A 116 -15.62 0.70 -8.57
C ILE A 116 -15.11 0.04 -7.30
N SER A 117 -14.55 -1.19 -7.38
CA SER A 117 -14.15 -1.99 -6.22
C SER A 117 -13.17 -1.30 -5.27
N PRO A 118 -12.15 -0.54 -5.73
CA PRO A 118 -11.26 0.18 -4.83
C PRO A 118 -11.98 1.24 -3.99
N THR A 119 -12.99 1.91 -4.56
CA THR A 119 -13.79 2.92 -3.84
C THR A 119 -14.71 2.25 -2.83
N LEU A 120 -15.33 1.11 -3.16
CA LEU A 120 -16.14 0.33 -2.23
C LEU A 120 -15.31 -0.14 -1.03
N ALA A 121 -14.10 -0.63 -1.28
CA ALA A 121 -13.18 -1.05 -0.22
C ALA A 121 -12.76 0.13 0.67
N ASN A 122 -12.47 1.30 0.08
CA ASN A 122 -12.15 2.50 0.86
C ASN A 122 -13.32 2.92 1.76
N ILE A 123 -14.56 2.96 1.24
CA ILE A 123 -15.74 3.29 2.05
C ILE A 123 -15.93 2.27 3.19
N ALA A 124 -15.67 0.98 2.93
CA ALA A 124 -15.74 -0.04 3.98
C ALA A 124 -14.71 0.18 5.09
N LEU A 125 -13.54 0.71 4.77
CA LEU A 125 -12.46 0.97 5.73
C LEU A 125 -12.50 2.37 6.34
N ASP A 126 -13.27 3.28 5.77
CA ASP A 126 -13.44 4.63 6.31
C ASP A 126 -14.29 4.62 7.59
N GLY A 127 -14.02 5.59 8.47
CA GLY A 127 -14.63 5.69 9.79
C GLY A 127 -13.75 5.18 10.92
N LEU A 128 -12.68 4.44 10.63
CA LEU A 128 -11.73 4.01 11.67
C LEU A 128 -10.97 5.19 12.28
N GLN A 129 -10.60 6.18 11.47
CA GLN A 129 -9.87 7.37 11.95
C GLN A 129 -10.70 8.19 12.95
N PRO A 130 -11.94 8.60 12.69
CA PRO A 130 -12.78 9.32 13.66
C PRO A 130 -13.10 8.46 14.88
N LEU A 131 -13.31 7.15 14.75
CA LEU A 131 -13.53 6.24 15.87
C LEU A 131 -12.34 6.27 16.84
N LEU A 132 -11.13 6.12 16.34
CA LEU A 132 -9.90 6.20 17.15
C LEU A 132 -9.71 7.62 17.74
N ALA A 133 -9.95 8.66 16.96
CA ALA A 133 -9.81 10.05 17.41
C ALA A 133 -10.81 10.37 18.54
N GLU A 134 -11.99 9.81 18.48
CA GLU A 134 -13.01 9.96 19.54
C GLU A 134 -12.63 9.21 20.80
N ARG A 135 -12.20 7.95 20.66
CA ARG A 135 -11.84 7.08 21.79
C ARG A 135 -10.61 7.59 22.54
N PHE A 136 -9.62 8.09 21.80
CA PHE A 136 -8.33 8.53 22.34
C PHE A 136 -8.18 10.06 22.32
N LYS A 137 -9.23 10.79 22.66
CA LYS A 137 -9.20 12.24 22.82
C LYS A 137 -8.18 12.65 23.89
N ARG A 138 -7.66 13.85 23.73
CA ARG A 138 -6.82 14.49 24.76
C ARG A 138 -7.60 14.63 26.05
N LEU A 139 -7.05 14.15 27.13
CA LEU A 139 -7.63 14.27 28.45
C LEU A 139 -6.89 15.33 29.27
N TRP A 140 -7.65 16.21 29.91
CA TRP A 140 -7.13 17.11 30.93
C TRP A 140 -7.31 16.46 32.30
N ARG A 141 -6.20 16.12 32.98
CA ARG A 141 -6.20 15.47 34.28
C ARG A 141 -5.08 16.03 35.16
N ASN A 142 -5.40 16.42 36.39
CA ASN A 142 -4.42 16.92 37.38
C ASN A 142 -3.53 18.05 36.82
N ASN A 143 -4.13 19.09 36.22
CA ASN A 143 -3.42 20.22 35.59
C ASN A 143 -2.40 19.84 34.49
N LYS A 144 -2.50 18.63 33.94
CA LYS A 144 -1.67 18.16 32.81
C LYS A 144 -2.52 17.64 31.69
N THR A 145 -2.12 17.94 30.47
CA THR A 145 -2.74 17.36 29.27
C THR A 145 -2.14 15.98 29.01
N PHE A 146 -2.97 14.96 29.03
CA PHE A 146 -2.59 13.60 28.66
C PHE A 146 -2.88 13.34 27.20
N HIS A 147 -1.89 12.84 26.46
CA HIS A 147 -1.98 12.52 25.06
C HIS A 147 -1.68 11.05 24.80
N TYR A 148 -2.63 10.31 24.24
CA TYR A 148 -2.45 8.93 23.78
C TYR A 148 -1.57 8.85 22.53
N LYS A 149 -1.49 9.94 21.74
CA LYS A 149 -0.71 10.01 20.48
C LYS A 149 -1.14 8.96 19.44
N VAL A 150 -2.42 8.59 19.47
CA VAL A 150 -2.99 7.66 18.51
C VAL A 150 -3.31 8.41 17.22
N ASN A 151 -2.71 7.99 16.11
CA ASN A 151 -2.96 8.52 14.77
C ASN A 151 -3.00 7.36 13.79
N LEU A 152 -4.01 7.31 12.93
CA LEU A 152 -4.12 6.35 11.82
C LEU A 152 -3.59 6.99 10.54
N ILE A 153 -2.78 6.24 9.79
CA ILE A 153 -2.37 6.56 8.42
C ILE A 153 -2.59 5.30 7.59
N ARG A 154 -3.43 5.39 6.56
CA ARG A 154 -3.86 4.25 5.75
C ARG A 154 -3.58 4.44 4.28
N TYR A 155 -3.15 3.40 3.62
CA TYR A 155 -3.01 3.32 2.18
C TYR A 155 -3.68 2.04 1.67
N ALA A 156 -4.93 2.14 1.22
CA ALA A 156 -5.78 0.99 0.91
C ALA A 156 -5.96 0.07 2.14
N ASP A 157 -5.53 -1.17 2.04
CA ASP A 157 -5.54 -2.20 3.09
C ASP A 157 -4.34 -2.14 4.04
N ASP A 158 -3.23 -1.54 3.60
CA ASP A 158 -2.08 -1.29 4.46
C ASP A 158 -2.32 -0.08 5.37
N PHE A 159 -2.08 -0.20 6.66
CA PHE A 159 -2.20 0.92 7.58
C PHE A 159 -1.22 0.84 8.74
N ILE A 160 -0.93 2.00 9.30
CA ILE A 160 -0.19 2.13 10.55
C ILE A 160 -0.99 2.94 11.55
N ILE A 161 -0.88 2.57 12.82
CA ILE A 161 -1.43 3.34 13.94
C ILE A 161 -0.30 3.63 14.91
N THR A 162 -0.11 4.91 15.23
CA THR A 162 0.89 5.32 16.23
C THR A 162 0.30 5.27 17.62
N GLY A 163 1.14 5.12 18.64
CA GLY A 163 0.72 5.15 20.04
C GLY A 163 1.84 5.62 20.95
N ARG A 164 1.47 6.04 22.15
CA ARG A 164 2.40 6.50 23.17
C ARG A 164 3.26 5.35 23.72
N ASP A 165 2.65 4.21 23.99
CA ASP A 165 3.30 3.00 24.52
C ASP A 165 2.75 1.73 23.84
N LYS A 166 3.46 0.62 24.04
CA LYS A 166 3.14 -0.67 23.42
C LYS A 166 1.85 -1.25 23.95
N GLU A 167 1.64 -1.15 25.27
CA GLU A 167 0.49 -1.70 25.97
C GLU A 167 -0.82 -1.06 25.49
N LEU A 168 -0.80 0.27 25.23
CA LEU A 168 -1.93 0.99 24.66
C LEU A 168 -2.32 0.42 23.28
N LEU A 169 -1.33 0.19 22.42
CA LEU A 169 -1.57 -0.34 21.09
C LEU A 169 -2.08 -1.78 21.13
N GLU A 170 -1.53 -2.61 22.01
CA GLU A 170 -1.86 -4.02 22.09
C GLU A 170 -3.21 -4.28 22.79
N ASN A 171 -3.47 -3.59 23.91
CA ASN A 171 -4.61 -3.90 24.77
C ASN A 171 -5.84 -3.03 24.51
N GLU A 172 -5.68 -1.84 23.91
CA GLU A 172 -6.79 -0.93 23.67
C GLU A 172 -7.02 -0.69 22.17
N VAL A 173 -5.98 -0.32 21.41
CA VAL A 173 -6.15 0.04 20.00
C VAL A 173 -6.42 -1.17 19.12
N LYS A 174 -5.63 -2.24 19.24
CA LYS A 174 -5.76 -3.46 18.42
C LYS A 174 -7.14 -4.11 18.56
N PRO A 175 -7.73 -4.27 19.75
CA PRO A 175 -9.10 -4.79 19.91
C PRO A 175 -10.16 -3.94 19.21
N ILE A 176 -10.06 -2.61 19.28
CA ILE A 176 -10.98 -1.70 18.59
C ILE A 176 -10.90 -1.88 17.06
N VAL A 177 -9.67 -2.01 16.52
CA VAL A 177 -9.48 -2.27 15.11
C VAL A 177 -10.08 -3.62 14.70
N ILE A 178 -9.87 -4.66 15.49
CA ILE A 178 -10.45 -5.99 15.24
C ILE A 178 -11.98 -5.94 15.21
N GLU A 179 -12.61 -5.27 16.19
CA GLU A 179 -14.06 -5.12 16.26
C GLU A 179 -14.60 -4.34 15.04
N PHE A 180 -13.96 -3.22 14.71
CA PHE A 180 -14.29 -2.41 13.54
C PHE A 180 -14.22 -3.21 12.22
N LEU A 181 -13.20 -4.03 12.03
CA LEU A 181 -13.03 -4.88 10.86
C LEU A 181 -14.06 -6.01 10.83
N LYS A 182 -14.34 -6.63 11.98
CA LYS A 182 -15.29 -7.74 12.11
C LYS A 182 -16.71 -7.34 11.68
N GLU A 183 -17.18 -6.15 12.00
CA GLU A 183 -18.48 -5.62 11.55
C GLU A 183 -18.60 -5.60 10.02
N ARG A 184 -17.47 -5.52 9.31
CA ARG A 184 -17.37 -5.42 7.85
C ARG A 184 -17.02 -6.76 7.19
N GLY A 185 -17.00 -7.85 7.98
CA GLY A 185 -16.60 -9.19 7.51
C GLY A 185 -15.08 -9.35 7.34
N LEU A 186 -14.30 -8.38 7.80
CA LEU A 186 -12.85 -8.37 7.61
C LEU A 186 -12.11 -8.89 8.85
N THR A 187 -10.92 -9.42 8.61
CA THR A 187 -10.05 -9.97 9.66
C THR A 187 -8.66 -9.37 9.56
N LEU A 188 -8.12 -8.95 10.71
CA LEU A 188 -6.74 -8.50 10.81
C LEU A 188 -5.79 -9.70 10.64
N SER A 189 -4.74 -9.56 9.85
CA SER A 189 -3.71 -10.60 9.68
C SER A 189 -2.81 -10.62 10.92
N GLU A 190 -2.96 -11.60 11.80
CA GLU A 190 -2.14 -11.71 13.01
C GLU A 190 -0.66 -11.91 12.68
N GLU A 191 -0.36 -12.65 11.62
CA GLU A 191 1.01 -12.96 11.20
C GLU A 191 1.78 -11.72 10.70
N LYS A 192 1.06 -10.77 10.10
CA LYS A 192 1.64 -9.56 9.51
C LYS A 192 1.42 -8.31 10.37
N THR A 193 0.60 -8.43 11.43
CA THR A 193 0.36 -7.30 12.33
C THR A 193 1.41 -7.29 13.43
N THR A 194 2.25 -6.27 13.43
CA THR A 194 3.35 -6.13 14.38
C THR A 194 3.29 -4.80 15.11
N ILE A 195 3.83 -4.77 16.33
CA ILE A 195 4.00 -3.53 17.10
C ILE A 195 5.49 -3.30 17.26
N THR A 196 5.97 -2.25 16.59
CA THR A 196 7.40 -1.95 16.46
C THR A 196 7.73 -0.62 17.12
N ASN A 197 8.92 -0.51 17.71
CA ASN A 197 9.42 0.78 18.18
C ASN A 197 10.06 1.55 17.02
N ILE A 198 9.85 2.86 16.95
CA ILE A 198 10.36 3.71 15.86
C ILE A 198 11.91 3.71 15.76
N TYR A 199 12.59 3.43 16.85
CA TYR A 199 14.06 3.33 16.86
C TYR A 199 14.57 2.01 16.27
N ASP A 200 13.74 0.95 16.24
CA ASP A 200 14.02 -0.29 15.52
C ASP A 200 13.71 -0.12 14.04
N GLY A 201 12.74 0.73 13.72
CA GLY A 201 12.27 1.02 12.37
C GLY A 201 11.23 0.03 11.86
N PHE A 202 10.40 0.48 10.94
CA PHE A 202 9.35 -0.31 10.30
C PHE A 202 9.30 -0.06 8.78
N ASP A 203 8.71 -0.98 8.05
CA ASP A 203 8.57 -0.87 6.60
C ASP A 203 7.12 -0.53 6.23
N PHE A 204 6.92 0.55 5.48
CA PHE A 204 5.61 0.95 4.99
C PHE A 204 5.71 1.42 3.53
N LEU A 205 4.87 0.85 2.65
CA LEU A 205 4.82 1.16 1.22
C LEU A 205 6.19 1.06 0.52
N GLY A 206 7.02 0.12 0.96
CA GLY A 206 8.36 -0.08 0.43
C GLY A 206 9.42 0.88 0.96
N PHE A 207 9.06 1.77 1.88
CA PHE A 207 10.01 2.61 2.60
C PHE A 207 10.28 2.02 3.98
N ASN A 208 11.53 2.06 4.42
CA ASN A 208 11.90 1.88 5.81
C ASN A 208 11.87 3.24 6.52
N VAL A 209 11.11 3.31 7.60
CA VAL A 209 10.96 4.52 8.44
C VAL A 209 11.60 4.24 9.78
N ARG A 210 12.62 5.01 10.14
CA ARG A 210 13.37 4.81 11.38
C ARG A 210 13.84 6.12 11.98
N LYS A 211 13.85 6.21 13.30
CA LYS A 211 14.34 7.38 14.04
C LYS A 211 15.75 7.13 14.57
N PHE A 212 16.66 8.07 14.30
CA PHE A 212 18.00 8.10 14.84
C PHE A 212 18.17 9.36 15.70
N GLY A 213 18.25 9.17 17.01
CA GLY A 213 18.23 10.28 17.94
C GLY A 213 16.94 11.11 17.80
N LYS A 214 17.07 12.35 17.34
CA LYS A 214 15.92 13.28 17.18
C LYS A 214 15.37 13.36 15.74
N ARG A 215 15.99 12.72 14.77
CA ARG A 215 15.65 12.83 13.35
C ARG A 215 15.00 11.55 12.84
N LEU A 216 13.93 11.70 12.07
CA LEU A 216 13.30 10.62 11.34
C LEU A 216 13.97 10.48 9.97
N TYR A 217 14.27 9.25 9.58
CA TYR A 217 14.80 8.91 8.27
C TYR A 217 13.82 7.99 7.57
N THR A 218 13.57 8.29 6.32
CA THR A 218 12.72 7.49 5.43
C THR A 218 13.54 7.14 4.21
N SER A 219 13.84 5.87 3.99
CA SER A 219 14.69 5.37 2.90
C SER A 219 14.05 4.16 2.22
N PRO A 220 14.48 3.77 1.01
CA PRO A 220 14.01 2.52 0.39
C PRO A 220 14.27 1.33 1.31
N SER A 221 13.26 0.49 1.54
CA SER A 221 13.41 -0.71 2.39
C SER A 221 14.42 -1.69 1.77
N LYS A 222 15.02 -2.54 2.60
CA LYS A 222 15.97 -3.57 2.14
C LYS A 222 15.32 -4.50 1.11
N ASP A 223 14.06 -4.85 1.31
CA ASP A 223 13.32 -5.71 0.40
C ASP A 223 13.00 -5.01 -0.93
N ALA A 224 12.68 -3.72 -0.91
CA ALA A 224 12.49 -2.94 -2.13
C ALA A 224 13.77 -2.87 -2.96
N GLN A 225 14.92 -2.63 -2.32
CA GLN A 225 16.22 -2.63 -2.97
C GLN A 225 16.58 -4.02 -3.53
N LYS A 226 16.32 -5.09 -2.77
CA LYS A 226 16.55 -6.48 -3.21
C LYS A 226 15.70 -6.82 -4.44
N ARG A 227 14.39 -6.50 -4.41
CA ARG A 227 13.49 -6.71 -5.57
C ARG A 227 13.93 -5.93 -6.79
N PHE A 228 14.34 -4.67 -6.62
CA PHE A 228 14.86 -3.85 -7.72
C PHE A 228 16.12 -4.47 -8.35
N ARG A 229 17.12 -4.83 -7.52
CA ARG A 229 18.36 -5.47 -8.00
C ARG A 229 18.09 -6.80 -8.70
N ALA A 230 17.18 -7.61 -8.19
CA ALA A 230 16.78 -8.86 -8.82
C ALA A 230 16.15 -8.59 -10.20
N LYS A 231 15.21 -7.65 -10.30
CA LYS A 231 14.56 -7.28 -11.57
C LYS A 231 15.55 -6.79 -12.62
N ILE A 232 16.51 -5.94 -12.24
CA ILE A 232 17.61 -5.51 -13.13
C ILE A 232 18.43 -6.73 -13.58
N GLY A 233 18.79 -7.60 -12.64
CA GLY A 233 19.54 -8.83 -12.93
C GLY A 233 18.82 -9.75 -13.92
N ASP A 234 17.53 -9.93 -13.77
CA ASP A 234 16.71 -10.77 -14.66
C ASP A 234 16.65 -10.19 -16.10
N ILE A 235 16.49 -8.86 -16.21
CA ILE A 235 16.52 -8.19 -17.52
C ILE A 235 17.87 -8.41 -18.21
N VAL A 236 18.97 -8.15 -17.52
CA VAL A 236 20.31 -8.29 -18.11
C VAL A 236 20.63 -9.74 -18.46
N LYS A 237 20.31 -10.69 -17.57
CA LYS A 237 20.55 -12.13 -17.81
C LYS A 237 19.67 -12.70 -18.92
N GLY A 238 18.42 -12.25 -19.03
CA GLY A 238 17.50 -12.68 -20.08
C GLY A 238 17.87 -12.17 -21.48
N HIS A 239 18.72 -11.12 -21.56
CA HIS A 239 19.00 -10.43 -22.82
C HIS A 239 20.51 -10.33 -23.10
N LYS A 240 21.23 -11.46 -22.96
CA LYS A 240 22.69 -11.52 -23.11
C LYS A 240 23.18 -11.13 -24.51
N MET A 241 22.40 -11.46 -25.53
CA MET A 241 22.80 -11.28 -26.96
C MET A 241 22.02 -10.13 -27.64
N CYS A 242 21.32 -9.28 -26.92
CA CYS A 242 20.59 -8.19 -27.53
C CYS A 242 21.49 -6.99 -27.86
N LYS A 243 21.02 -6.13 -28.78
CA LYS A 243 21.69 -4.86 -29.07
C LYS A 243 21.70 -3.94 -27.86
N GLN A 244 22.73 -3.15 -27.65
CA GLN A 244 22.89 -2.20 -26.56
C GLN A 244 21.66 -1.29 -26.40
N GLU A 245 21.14 -0.74 -27.48
CA GLU A 245 19.94 0.13 -27.46
C GLU A 245 18.73 -0.58 -26.91
N SER A 246 18.53 -1.86 -27.21
CA SER A 246 17.43 -2.66 -26.72
C SER A 246 17.53 -2.89 -25.20
N LEU A 247 18.72 -3.16 -24.69
CA LEU A 247 18.96 -3.31 -23.26
C LEU A 247 18.67 -1.99 -22.53
N ILE A 248 19.16 -0.85 -23.04
CA ILE A 248 18.92 0.47 -22.48
C ILE A 248 17.42 0.78 -22.44
N ARG A 249 16.67 0.51 -23.50
CA ARG A 249 15.20 0.71 -23.53
C ARG A 249 14.46 -0.11 -22.49
N MET A 250 14.93 -1.29 -22.14
CA MET A 250 14.31 -2.15 -21.11
C MET A 250 14.69 -1.72 -19.69
N LEU A 251 15.93 -1.27 -19.47
CA LEU A 251 16.42 -0.86 -18.15
C LEU A 251 15.90 0.51 -17.73
N ASN A 252 15.92 1.51 -18.62
CA ASN A 252 15.59 2.89 -18.29
C ASN A 252 14.22 3.07 -17.62
N PRO A 253 13.11 2.47 -18.10
CA PRO A 253 11.82 2.61 -17.44
C PRO A 253 11.81 2.09 -16.00
N VAL A 254 12.54 1.00 -15.74
CA VAL A 254 12.64 0.39 -14.41
C VAL A 254 13.46 1.26 -13.47
N ILE A 255 14.63 1.75 -13.95
CA ILE A 255 15.54 2.61 -13.18
C ILE A 255 14.86 3.95 -12.88
N THR A 256 14.28 4.61 -13.89
CA THR A 256 13.62 5.90 -13.76
C THR A 256 12.38 5.79 -12.86
N GLY A 257 11.58 4.74 -13.03
CA GLY A 257 10.39 4.49 -12.22
C GLY A 257 10.75 4.31 -10.74
N TRP A 258 11.78 3.49 -10.45
CA TRP A 258 12.24 3.26 -9.09
C TRP A 258 12.87 4.52 -8.47
N GLY A 259 13.72 5.24 -9.21
CA GLY A 259 14.31 6.51 -8.79
C GLY A 259 13.26 7.56 -8.48
N ASN A 260 12.25 7.74 -9.34
CA ASN A 260 11.16 8.69 -9.15
C ASN A 260 10.29 8.35 -7.92
N TYR A 261 10.10 7.06 -7.63
CA TYR A 261 9.33 6.63 -6.47
C TYR A 261 10.05 6.98 -5.16
N TYR A 262 11.36 6.74 -5.07
CA TYR A 262 12.12 6.88 -3.83
C TYR A 262 12.88 8.21 -3.65
N ARG A 263 12.90 9.10 -4.66
CA ARG A 263 13.68 10.36 -4.64
C ARG A 263 13.34 11.33 -3.50
N TYR A 264 12.20 11.15 -2.85
CA TYR A 264 11.74 12.05 -1.79
C TYR A 264 12.22 11.66 -0.39
N GLY A 265 12.81 10.49 -0.25
CA GLY A 265 13.39 10.01 1.00
C GLY A 265 14.90 10.24 1.09
N ALA A 266 15.51 9.81 2.20
CA ALA A 266 16.95 9.75 2.38
C ALA A 266 17.52 8.56 1.58
N SER A 267 17.54 8.66 0.24
CA SER A 267 17.75 7.53 -0.67
C SER A 267 19.14 7.50 -1.30
N THR A 268 20.02 8.46 -0.98
CA THR A 268 21.35 8.60 -1.63
C THR A 268 22.16 7.31 -1.55
N ASP A 269 22.30 6.71 -0.37
CA ASP A 269 23.10 5.47 -0.20
C ASP A 269 22.46 4.28 -0.92
N ALA A 270 21.12 4.20 -0.90
CA ALA A 270 20.38 3.18 -1.63
C ALA A 270 20.55 3.33 -3.15
N PHE A 271 20.55 4.56 -3.67
CA PHE A 271 20.80 4.84 -5.08
C PHE A 271 22.22 4.47 -5.48
N HIS A 272 23.23 4.92 -4.73
CA HIS A 272 24.62 4.52 -4.99
C HIS A 272 24.82 3.00 -5.00
N GLY A 273 24.21 2.30 -4.04
CA GLY A 273 24.28 0.84 -3.99
C GLY A 273 23.59 0.15 -5.17
N CYS A 274 22.50 0.73 -5.70
CA CYS A 274 21.82 0.25 -6.89
C CYS A 274 22.59 0.59 -8.17
N ASP A 275 23.16 1.79 -8.27
CA ASP A 275 23.99 2.21 -9.43
C ASP A 275 25.23 1.33 -9.57
N ASN A 276 25.93 1.05 -8.49
CA ASN A 276 27.04 0.11 -8.47
C ASN A 276 26.63 -1.29 -8.94
N HIS A 277 25.45 -1.76 -8.53
CA HIS A 277 24.93 -3.06 -8.98
C HIS A 277 24.64 -3.06 -10.49
N ILE A 278 23.98 -2.01 -11.01
CA ILE A 278 23.69 -1.83 -12.44
C ILE A 278 24.98 -1.78 -13.23
N TYR A 279 25.94 -0.96 -12.80
CA TYR A 279 27.25 -0.83 -13.45
C TYR A 279 27.96 -2.19 -13.56
N ASN A 280 28.04 -2.95 -12.49
CA ASN A 280 28.69 -4.25 -12.48
C ASN A 280 28.01 -5.28 -13.41
N LEU A 281 26.67 -5.26 -13.47
CA LEU A 281 25.92 -6.15 -14.37
C LEU A 281 26.10 -5.76 -15.83
N THR A 282 26.00 -4.48 -16.17
CA THR A 282 26.14 -3.99 -17.54
C THR A 282 27.57 -4.11 -18.03
N LYS A 283 28.58 -3.91 -17.16
CA LYS A 283 29.98 -4.18 -17.50
C LYS A 283 30.23 -5.65 -17.87
N LYS A 284 29.70 -6.59 -17.03
CA LYS A 284 29.78 -8.02 -17.32
C LYS A 284 29.09 -8.38 -18.63
N TRP A 285 27.89 -7.80 -18.86
CA TRP A 285 27.15 -8.01 -20.10
C TRP A 285 27.95 -7.51 -21.33
N ALA A 286 28.53 -6.31 -21.26
CA ALA A 286 29.36 -5.76 -22.34
C ALA A 286 30.58 -6.64 -22.61
N CYS A 287 31.29 -7.10 -21.57
CA CYS A 287 32.42 -8.03 -21.72
C CYS A 287 32.02 -9.32 -22.46
N LEU A 288 30.85 -9.90 -22.15
CA LEU A 288 30.36 -11.10 -22.82
C LEU A 288 30.10 -10.87 -24.32
N LEU A 289 29.65 -9.68 -24.74
CA LEU A 289 29.45 -9.34 -26.16
C LEU A 289 30.77 -9.26 -26.92
N TYR A 290 31.84 -8.75 -26.29
CA TYR A 290 33.17 -8.63 -26.94
C TYR A 290 33.95 -9.94 -26.96
N THR A 291 33.65 -10.88 -26.05
CA THR A 291 34.37 -12.17 -25.94
C THR A 291 33.65 -13.32 -26.63
N SER A 292 32.40 -13.13 -27.07
CA SER A 292 31.72 -14.12 -27.94
C SER A 292 32.28 -14.07 -29.33
N PRO A 293 32.74 -15.21 -29.95
CA PRO A 293 33.21 -15.22 -31.29
C PRO A 293 32.12 -14.72 -32.24
N SER A 294 32.52 -13.82 -33.19
CA SER A 294 31.62 -13.32 -34.19
C SER A 294 31.18 -14.47 -35.10
N PRO A 295 29.92 -14.51 -35.58
CA PRO A 295 29.49 -15.48 -36.60
C PRO A 295 30.29 -15.42 -37.89
N ARG A 296 31.21 -14.43 -38.03
CA ARG A 296 32.13 -14.29 -39.16
C ARG A 296 33.50 -14.98 -38.95
N ASP A 297 33.71 -15.54 -37.74
CA ASP A 297 34.98 -16.23 -37.40
C ASP A 297 34.90 -17.73 -37.64
N TYR A 298 33.85 -18.20 -38.33
CA TYR A 298 33.69 -19.59 -38.81
C TYR A 298 33.55 -19.62 -40.33
#